data_5bc23cc38c992249968423c49da4d714
#
_entry.id   5bc23cc38c992249968423c49da4d714
#
_cell.length_a   1.000
_cell.length_b   1.000
_cell.length_c   1.000
_cell.angle_alpha   90.00
_cell.angle_beta   90.00
_cell.angle_gamma   90.00
#
_symmetry.space_group_name_H-M   'P 1'
#
loop_
_entity.id
_entity.type
_entity.pdbx_description
1 polymer ?
#
loop_
_entity_poly.entity_id
_entity_poly.type
_entity_poly.pdbx_seq_one_letter_code
_entity_poly.pdbx_strand_id
1 'polypeptide(L)' 'MDIQVGDILAMKKQHPCGSKEWKVLRTGMDFRLKCLGCGHEILIVR' A
#
# COMPACT_ATOMS: atom_id res chain seq x y z
N MET A 1 -13.29 5.28 -6.06
CA MET A 1 -12.97 4.51 -4.84
C MET A 1 -12.34 5.44 -3.82
N ASP A 2 -12.85 5.41 -2.61
CA ASP A 2 -12.38 6.29 -1.56
C ASP A 2 -11.37 5.55 -0.69
N ILE A 3 -10.11 5.77 -0.99
CA ILE A 3 -9.02 5.21 -0.20
C ILE A 3 -8.59 6.24 0.83
N GLN A 4 -8.54 5.84 2.09
CA GLN A 4 -8.17 6.72 3.17
C GLN A 4 -6.91 6.24 3.87
N VAL A 5 -6.23 7.17 4.53
CA VAL A 5 -5.05 6.84 5.32
C VAL A 5 -5.44 5.84 6.42
N GLY A 6 -4.64 4.79 6.54
CA GLY A 6 -4.91 3.72 7.50
C GLY A 6 -5.64 2.53 6.91
N ASP A 7 -6.13 2.65 5.68
CA ASP A 7 -6.79 1.52 5.02
C ASP A 7 -5.78 0.42 4.69
N ILE A 8 -6.26 -0.82 4.75
CA ILE A 8 -5.45 -1.98 4.38
C ILE A 8 -5.95 -2.47 3.02
N LEU A 9 -5.06 -2.53 2.06
CA LEU A 9 -5.38 -2.99 0.71
C LEU A 9 -4.81 -4.38 0.50
N ALA A 10 -5.65 -5.29 -0.02
CA ALA A 10 -5.22 -6.62 -0.39
C ALA A 10 -4.95 -6.64 -1.90
N MET A 11 -3.71 -6.85 -2.28
CA MET A 11 -3.32 -6.91 -3.68
C MET A 11 -3.47 -8.31 -4.23
N LYS A 12 -3.84 -8.41 -5.52
CA LYS A 12 -3.94 -9.71 -6.18
C LYS A 12 -2.57 -10.33 -6.39
N LYS A 13 -1.59 -9.50 -6.69
CA LYS A 13 -0.22 -9.97 -6.91
C LYS A 13 0.54 -9.96 -5.60
N GLN A 14 1.24 -11.03 -5.35
CA GLN A 14 2.04 -11.18 -4.16
C GLN A 14 3.33 -10.37 -4.29
N HIS A 15 3.64 -9.61 -3.25
CA HIS A 15 4.93 -8.92 -3.18
C HIS A 15 6.05 -9.96 -3.02
N PRO A 16 7.28 -9.67 -3.48
CA PRO A 16 8.39 -10.62 -3.33
C PRO A 16 8.63 -11.13 -1.92
N CYS A 17 8.22 -10.36 -0.90
CA CYS A 17 8.36 -10.81 0.47
C CYS A 17 7.27 -11.78 0.91
N GLY A 18 6.29 -12.05 0.07
CA GLY A 18 5.21 -12.99 0.34
C GLY A 18 3.95 -12.35 0.91
N SER A 19 3.97 -11.08 1.21
CA SER A 19 2.80 -10.40 1.75
C SER A 19 1.96 -9.80 0.64
N LYS A 20 0.65 -9.86 0.80
CA LYS A 20 -0.30 -9.24 -0.14
C LYS A 20 -0.94 -7.98 0.43
N GLU A 21 -0.71 -7.70 1.69
CA GLU A 21 -1.38 -6.59 2.37
C GLU A 21 -0.52 -5.35 2.39
N TRP A 22 -1.15 -4.23 2.09
CA TRP A 22 -0.49 -2.93 2.06
C TRP A 22 -1.30 -1.95 2.88
N LYS A 23 -0.63 -1.18 3.69
CA LYS A 23 -1.26 -0.13 4.48
C LYS A 23 -1.11 1.20 3.78
N VAL A 24 -2.21 1.95 3.66
CA VAL A 24 -2.17 3.29 3.07
C VAL A 24 -1.62 4.26 4.09
N LEU A 25 -0.48 4.86 3.78
CA LEU A 25 0.16 5.83 4.66
C LEU A 25 -0.20 7.27 4.29
N ARG A 26 -0.50 7.50 3.00
CA ARG A 26 -0.82 8.84 2.53
C ARG A 26 -1.72 8.76 1.30
N THR A 27 -2.60 9.73 1.20
CA THR A 27 -3.47 9.87 0.03
C THR A 27 -3.39 11.32 -0.47
N GLY A 28 -4.04 11.59 -1.59
CA GLY A 28 -4.06 12.93 -2.19
C GLY A 28 -3.51 12.87 -3.59
N MET A 29 -2.53 13.73 -3.89
CA MET A 29 -1.92 13.74 -5.21
C MET A 29 -1.05 12.52 -5.45
N ASP A 30 -0.54 11.93 -4.39
CA ASP A 30 0.20 10.68 -4.47
C ASP A 30 -0.31 9.73 -3.40
N PHE A 31 0.01 8.44 -3.57
CA PHE A 31 -0.35 7.42 -2.60
C PHE A 31 0.93 6.77 -2.09
N ARG A 32 1.07 6.71 -0.77
CA ARG A 32 2.18 5.99 -0.16
C ARG A 32 1.63 4.74 0.51
N LEU A 33 2.17 3.60 0.12
CA LEU A 33 1.75 2.30 0.65
C LEU A 33 2.92 1.62 1.33
N LYS A 34 2.62 0.92 2.42
CA LYS A 34 3.64 0.17 3.15
C LYS A 34 3.26 -1.30 3.15
N CYS A 35 4.17 -2.15 2.70
CA CYS A 35 3.98 -3.59 2.76
C CYS A 35 4.04 -4.05 4.21
N LEU A 36 2.99 -4.72 4.66
CA LEU A 36 2.91 -5.16 6.05
C LEU A 36 3.76 -6.39 6.33
N GLY A 37 4.28 -7.03 5.28
CA GLY A 37 5.14 -8.19 5.44
C GLY A 37 6.60 -7.81 5.70
N CYS A 38 7.18 -7.01 4.82
CA CYS A 38 8.61 -6.66 4.90
C CYS A 38 8.86 -5.21 5.29
N GLY A 39 7.82 -4.40 5.38
CA GLY A 39 7.97 -2.99 5.71
C GLY A 39 8.41 -2.11 4.55
N HIS A 40 8.42 -2.66 3.34
CA HIS A 40 8.79 -1.90 2.15
C HIS A 40 7.73 -0.85 1.83
N GLU A 41 8.18 0.37 1.55
CA GLU A 41 7.27 1.47 1.18
C GLU A 41 7.41 1.78 -0.29
N ILE A 42 6.28 2.02 -0.94
CA ILE A 42 6.24 2.46 -2.34
C ILE A 42 5.46 3.74 -2.46
N LEU A 43 5.81 4.53 -3.46
CA LEU A 43 5.11 5.77 -3.76
C LEU A 43 4.49 5.64 -5.14
N ILE A 44 3.19 5.86 -5.22
CA ILE A 44 2.46 5.83 -6.48
C ILE A 44 1.99 7.24 -6.76
N VAL A 45 2.52 7.81 -7.84
CA VAL A 45 2.12 9.15 -8.26
C VAL A 45 0.95 9.04 -9.21
N ARG A 46 -0.02 9.90 -9.02
CA ARG A 46 -1.23 9.95 -9.82
C ARG A 46 -0.97 10.46 -11.23
#